data_c9c4e5182d77966bba35e3c652cb8781
#
_entry.id   c9c4e5182d77966bba35e3c652cb8781
#
_cell.length_a   1.000
_cell.length_b   1.000
_cell.length_c   1.000
_cell.angle_alpha   90.00
_cell.angle_beta   90.00
_cell.angle_gamma   90.00
#
_symmetry.space_group_name_H-M   'P 1'
#
loop_
_entity.id
_entity.type
_entity.pdbx_description
1 polymer ?
#
loop_
_entity_poly.entity_id
_entity_poly.type
_entity_poly.pdbx_seq_one_letter_code
_entity_poly.pdbx_strand_id
1 'polypeptide(L)'
;YFTREWGDNVDDWYSHNSPSRVNRVWGEVPMLIQAQGYANPDYKYTCYDVLYRTSRQHMGGCLWHSFDHQRGYHPDPFYGGIMDAFRQPKFSYYMFCSQRPAEENKELIADSGPMVYIANEMTPFSPKDVTVYSNCEEVRLTFCKNGKQHIYHKPIDKAGMPSPVITFSDVFDFMYDKQLSRGRKQADSYLLAEGLIAGKVVATHKVM
;
A
#
# COMPACT_ATOMS: atom_id res chain seq x y z
N TYR A 1 -7.56 24.20 -11.88
CA TYR A 1 -6.35 24.20 -11.05
C TYR A 1 -5.59 22.92 -11.24
N PHE A 2 -4.27 23.00 -11.10
CA PHE A 2 -3.38 21.84 -11.11
C PHE A 2 -2.39 21.99 -9.94
N THR A 3 -2.27 20.98 -9.10
CA THR A 3 -1.30 20.98 -8.02
C THR A 3 0.06 20.62 -8.58
N ARG A 4 0.97 21.60 -8.63
CA ARG A 4 2.30 21.40 -9.20
C ARG A 4 3.06 20.27 -8.50
N GLU A 5 2.93 20.21 -7.17
CA GLU A 5 3.67 19.27 -6.33
C GLU A 5 2.89 18.98 -5.06
N TRP A 6 2.87 17.71 -4.66
CA TRP A 6 2.29 17.27 -3.40
C TRP A 6 3.04 16.04 -2.87
N GLY A 7 2.80 15.69 -1.61
CA GLY A 7 3.41 14.53 -0.95
C GLY A 7 4.62 14.85 -0.05
N ASP A 8 5.07 16.09 0.02
CA ASP A 8 6.21 16.52 0.84
C ASP A 8 6.04 16.21 2.33
N ASN A 9 4.80 16.18 2.80
CA ASN A 9 4.48 15.82 4.19
C ASN A 9 4.83 14.37 4.53
N VAL A 10 5.13 13.54 3.57
CA VAL A 10 5.58 12.16 3.76
C VAL A 10 7.07 12.08 4.01
N ASP A 11 7.85 13.05 3.53
CA ASP A 11 9.29 13.17 3.77
C ASP A 11 9.69 14.64 3.99
N ASP A 12 9.29 15.17 5.13
CA ASP A 12 9.68 16.51 5.55
C ASP A 12 11.04 16.49 6.27
N TRP A 13 12.02 17.13 5.69
CA TRP A 13 13.39 17.20 6.23
C TRP A 13 13.52 18.00 7.53
N TYR A 14 12.57 18.86 7.85
CA TYR A 14 12.53 19.59 9.13
C TYR A 14 11.79 18.85 10.23
N SER A 15 11.13 17.76 9.92
CA SER A 15 10.28 17.02 10.85
C SER A 15 11.00 15.90 11.59
N HIS A 16 12.16 16.20 12.18
CA HIS A 16 12.99 15.20 12.90
C HIS A 16 12.23 14.40 13.98
N ASN A 17 11.16 14.95 14.52
CA ASN A 17 10.33 14.35 15.56
C ASN A 17 8.90 14.05 15.10
N SER A 18 8.59 14.22 13.82
CA SER A 18 7.23 13.95 13.33
C SER A 18 7.05 12.48 12.95
N PRO A 19 5.83 11.95 12.94
CA PRO A 19 5.53 10.62 12.46
C PRO A 19 5.99 10.38 11.02
N SER A 20 6.03 11.42 10.19
CA SER A 20 6.47 11.34 8.79
C SER A 20 7.95 10.97 8.64
N ARG A 21 8.78 11.15 9.67
CA ARG A 21 10.19 10.76 9.64
C ARG A 21 10.37 9.26 9.41
N VAL A 22 9.47 8.44 9.92
CA VAL A 22 9.51 6.98 9.75
C VAL A 22 9.42 6.59 8.28
N ASN A 23 8.82 7.45 7.46
CA ASN A 23 8.64 7.23 6.02
C ASN A 23 9.94 7.35 5.21
N ARG A 24 11.00 7.85 5.84
CA ARG A 24 12.30 8.05 5.19
C ARG A 24 13.13 6.80 5.06
N VAL A 25 12.74 5.71 5.71
CA VAL A 25 13.53 4.49 5.72
C VAL A 25 12.85 3.39 4.91
N TRP A 26 13.66 2.47 4.39
CA TRP A 26 13.19 1.25 3.77
C TRP A 26 12.81 0.23 4.85
N GLY A 27 11.84 -0.58 4.55
CA GLY A 27 11.33 -1.64 5.42
C GLY A 27 9.81 -1.72 5.40
N GLU A 28 9.26 -2.81 5.85
CA GLU A 28 7.82 -3.09 5.73
C GLU A 28 6.97 -2.02 6.43
N VAL A 29 7.23 -1.76 7.71
CA VAL A 29 6.44 -0.78 8.49
C VAL A 29 6.60 0.65 7.96
N PRO A 30 7.83 1.16 7.68
CA PRO A 30 8.00 2.45 7.02
C PRO A 30 7.30 2.55 5.67
N MET A 31 7.32 1.51 4.84
CA MET A 31 6.61 1.50 3.56
C MET A 31 5.09 1.55 3.72
N LEU A 32 4.53 0.88 4.75
CA LEU A 32 3.10 0.98 5.08
C LEU A 32 2.71 2.38 5.52
N ILE A 33 3.50 3.00 6.41
CA ILE A 33 3.27 4.38 6.87
C ILE A 33 3.35 5.36 5.70
N GLN A 34 4.33 5.20 4.81
CA GLN A 34 4.46 6.01 3.61
C GLN A 34 3.22 5.88 2.72
N ALA A 35 2.78 4.66 2.43
CA ALA A 35 1.61 4.41 1.60
C ALA A 35 0.35 5.02 2.21
N GLN A 36 0.16 4.91 3.53
CA GLN A 36 -0.94 5.55 4.25
C GLN A 36 -0.83 7.08 4.20
N GLY A 37 0.39 7.61 4.34
CA GLY A 37 0.65 9.05 4.20
C GLY A 37 0.25 9.60 2.85
N TYR A 38 0.51 8.87 1.78
CA TYR A 38 0.08 9.25 0.43
C TYR A 38 -1.42 9.03 0.19
N ALA A 39 -2.01 8.00 0.76
CA ALA A 39 -3.42 7.67 0.54
C ALA A 39 -4.37 8.59 1.30
N ASN A 40 -4.40 8.46 2.61
CA ASN A 40 -5.35 9.15 3.50
C ASN A 40 -4.86 9.14 4.96
N PRO A 41 -3.86 9.95 5.33
CA PRO A 41 -3.37 10.01 6.70
C PRO A 41 -4.32 10.79 7.63
N ASP A 42 -4.27 10.51 8.93
CA ASP A 42 -5.10 11.18 9.93
C ASP A 42 -4.81 12.68 10.05
N TYR A 43 -3.57 13.09 9.80
CA TYR A 43 -3.07 14.47 9.91
C TYR A 43 -3.21 15.30 8.63
N LYS A 44 -4.06 14.97 7.77
CA LYS A 44 -4.27 15.46 6.39
C LYS A 44 -3.93 16.90 6.09
N TYR A 45 -3.08 17.07 5.07
CA TYR A 45 -2.97 18.33 4.32
C TYR A 45 -3.12 18.07 2.83
N THR A 46 -2.20 17.33 2.24
CA THR A 46 -2.23 16.92 0.84
C THR A 46 -1.99 15.41 0.77
N CYS A 47 -2.99 14.70 0.35
CA CYS A 47 -2.93 13.26 0.10
C CYS A 47 -3.86 12.94 -1.06
N TYR A 48 -3.80 11.71 -1.55
CA TYR A 48 -4.60 11.32 -2.71
C TYR A 48 -6.11 11.50 -2.48
N ASP A 49 -6.61 11.11 -1.32
CA ASP A 49 -8.03 11.25 -0.97
C ASP A 49 -8.49 12.72 -0.97
N VAL A 50 -7.68 13.61 -0.41
CA VAL A 50 -7.98 15.05 -0.41
C VAL A 50 -7.98 15.61 -1.82
N LEU A 51 -6.98 15.28 -2.64
CA LEU A 51 -6.89 15.74 -4.03
C LEU A 51 -8.07 15.21 -4.85
N TYR A 52 -8.45 13.95 -4.65
CA TYR A 52 -9.56 13.32 -5.37
C TYR A 52 -10.92 13.97 -5.02
N ARG A 53 -11.12 14.37 -3.75
CA ARG A 53 -12.36 15.04 -3.28
C ARG A 53 -12.41 16.53 -3.59
N THR A 54 -11.32 17.12 -4.08
CA THR A 54 -11.27 18.54 -4.46
C THR A 54 -12.27 18.83 -5.59
N SER A 55 -12.65 20.08 -5.75
CA SER A 55 -13.64 20.49 -6.75
C SER A 55 -13.26 20.03 -8.15
N ARG A 56 -14.26 19.85 -9.01
CA ARG A 56 -14.08 19.44 -10.43
C ARG A 56 -13.19 20.39 -11.26
N GLN A 57 -12.88 21.58 -10.76
CA GLN A 57 -11.94 22.50 -11.37
C GLN A 57 -10.48 22.10 -11.12
N HIS A 58 -10.23 21.17 -10.21
CA HIS A 58 -8.92 20.60 -9.96
C HIS A 58 -8.66 19.44 -10.93
N MET A 59 -7.69 19.60 -11.79
CA MET A 59 -7.38 18.67 -12.89
C MET A 59 -6.39 17.57 -12.51
N GLY A 60 -5.82 17.63 -11.31
CA GLY A 60 -4.83 16.68 -10.83
C GLY A 60 -3.58 17.33 -10.27
N GLY A 61 -2.54 16.52 -10.04
CA GLY A 61 -1.29 17.01 -9.48
C GLY A 61 -0.13 16.04 -9.69
N CYS A 62 1.09 16.53 -9.47
CA CYS A 62 2.31 15.74 -9.52
C CYS A 62 2.75 15.35 -8.12
N LEU A 63 2.93 14.07 -7.90
CA LEU A 63 3.52 13.57 -6.66
C LEU A 63 5.02 13.88 -6.63
N TRP A 64 5.51 14.41 -5.54
CA TRP A 64 6.90 14.41 -5.20
C TRP A 64 7.16 13.27 -4.20
N HIS A 65 7.65 12.08 -4.60
CA HIS A 65 8.37 11.88 -5.83
C HIS A 65 8.24 10.43 -6.33
N SER A 66 8.71 10.16 -7.56
CA SER A 66 8.65 8.80 -8.13
C SER A 66 9.71 7.87 -7.56
N PHE A 67 10.91 8.36 -7.27
CA PHE A 67 12.08 7.55 -6.90
C PHE A 67 12.80 8.11 -5.68
N ASP A 68 13.31 7.23 -4.82
CA ASP A 68 14.30 7.62 -3.84
C ASP A 68 15.55 8.14 -4.54
N HIS A 69 16.14 9.21 -4.03
CA HIS A 69 17.33 9.80 -4.63
C HIS A 69 18.20 10.54 -3.63
N GLN A 70 19.47 10.67 -3.96
CA GLN A 70 20.40 11.50 -3.20
C GLN A 70 20.17 12.97 -3.53
N ARG A 71 20.01 13.78 -2.49
CA ARG A 71 19.99 15.24 -2.61
C ARG A 71 21.42 15.76 -2.53
N GLY A 72 21.86 16.50 -3.53
CA GLY A 72 23.24 16.97 -3.59
C GLY A 72 23.66 17.97 -2.49
N TYR A 73 22.72 18.50 -1.74
CA TYR A 73 22.92 19.55 -0.73
C TYR A 73 22.42 19.16 0.67
N HIS A 74 22.00 17.91 0.86
CA HIS A 74 21.51 17.40 2.14
C HIS A 74 22.18 16.06 2.46
N PRO A 75 22.60 15.80 3.71
CA PRO A 75 23.27 14.57 4.08
C PRO A 75 22.38 13.32 3.97
N ASP A 76 21.05 13.48 4.21
CA ASP A 76 20.12 12.37 4.13
C ASP A 76 19.58 12.24 2.72
N PRO A 77 19.48 11.01 2.17
CA PRO A 77 18.74 10.74 0.95
C PRO A 77 17.26 11.08 1.09
N PHE A 78 16.59 11.31 -0.01
CA PHE A 78 15.15 11.40 -0.06
C PHE A 78 14.56 9.98 -0.22
N TYR A 79 13.74 9.56 0.73
CA TYR A 79 13.09 8.25 0.74
C TYR A 79 11.57 8.30 0.45
N GLY A 80 11.08 9.43 0.01
CA GLY A 80 9.66 9.63 -0.35
C GLY A 80 9.25 9.07 -1.72
N GLY A 81 10.16 8.42 -2.44
CA GLY A 81 9.83 7.78 -3.70
C GLY A 81 8.83 6.64 -3.53
N ILE A 82 7.94 6.44 -4.52
CA ILE A 82 7.07 5.25 -4.59
C ILE A 82 7.84 4.01 -5.08
N MET A 83 9.01 4.23 -5.62
CA MET A 83 10.04 3.21 -5.90
C MET A 83 11.34 3.63 -5.23
N ASP A 84 12.20 2.67 -4.91
CA ASP A 84 13.52 2.95 -4.40
C ASP A 84 14.49 3.48 -5.48
N ALA A 85 15.73 3.75 -5.08
CA ALA A 85 16.78 4.21 -6.00
C ALA A 85 17.11 3.20 -7.11
N PHE A 86 16.82 1.92 -6.90
CA PHE A 86 17.02 0.83 -7.86
C PHE A 86 15.78 0.51 -8.69
N ARG A 87 14.72 1.31 -8.58
CA ARG A 87 13.42 1.13 -9.26
C ARG A 87 12.61 -0.07 -8.72
N GLN A 88 12.90 -0.53 -7.50
CA GLN A 88 12.07 -1.54 -6.85
C GLN A 88 10.80 -0.85 -6.32
N PRO A 89 9.61 -1.35 -6.63
CA PRO A 89 8.37 -0.75 -6.16
C PRO A 89 8.21 -0.94 -4.65
N LYS A 90 7.79 0.13 -3.97
CA LYS A 90 7.37 0.10 -2.58
C LYS A 90 5.85 -0.15 -2.48
N PHE A 91 5.33 -0.32 -1.27
CA PHE A 91 3.89 -0.53 -1.07
C PHE A 91 3.04 0.63 -1.62
N SER A 92 3.56 1.86 -1.54
CA SER A 92 2.89 3.04 -2.11
C SER A 92 2.72 2.96 -3.64
N TYR A 93 3.64 2.31 -4.37
CA TYR A 93 3.46 2.06 -5.79
C TYR A 93 2.18 1.26 -6.07
N TYR A 94 1.97 0.17 -5.35
CA TYR A 94 0.78 -0.68 -5.50
C TYR A 94 -0.49 0.00 -4.99
N MET A 95 -0.38 0.84 -3.96
CA MET A 95 -1.47 1.70 -3.52
C MET A 95 -1.94 2.63 -4.66
N PHE A 96 -1.01 3.27 -5.37
CA PHE A 96 -1.37 4.09 -6.53
C PHE A 96 -1.91 3.26 -7.71
N CYS A 97 -1.34 2.09 -7.99
CA CYS A 97 -1.86 1.19 -9.02
C CYS A 97 -3.32 0.81 -8.74
N SER A 98 -3.69 0.59 -7.48
CA SER A 98 -5.06 0.26 -7.11
C SER A 98 -6.07 1.39 -7.34
N GLN A 99 -5.62 2.62 -7.60
CA GLN A 99 -6.51 3.75 -7.88
C GLN A 99 -6.93 3.82 -9.36
N ARG A 100 -6.39 2.98 -10.21
CA ARG A 100 -6.78 2.88 -11.62
C ARG A 100 -8.08 2.11 -11.78
N PRO A 101 -8.87 2.38 -12.85
CA PRO A 101 -9.98 1.52 -13.22
C PRO A 101 -9.55 0.05 -13.39
N ALA A 102 -10.46 -0.87 -13.06
CA ALA A 102 -10.19 -2.31 -13.22
C ALA A 102 -10.33 -2.81 -14.66
N GLU A 103 -10.75 -1.96 -15.60
CA GLU A 103 -10.83 -2.30 -17.01
C GLU A 103 -9.43 -2.37 -17.63
N GLU A 104 -9.20 -3.39 -18.43
CA GLU A 104 -7.97 -3.47 -19.22
C GLU A 104 -7.94 -2.38 -20.29
N ASN A 105 -6.85 -1.65 -20.36
CA ASN A 105 -6.60 -0.70 -21.43
C ASN A 105 -5.27 -1.02 -22.12
N LYS A 106 -5.36 -1.63 -23.30
CA LYS A 106 -4.20 -2.06 -24.09
C LYS A 106 -3.39 -0.90 -24.68
N GLU A 107 -3.93 0.32 -24.67
CA GLU A 107 -3.23 1.52 -25.15
C GLU A 107 -2.35 2.17 -24.08
N LEU A 108 -2.52 1.79 -22.81
CA LEU A 108 -1.68 2.29 -21.73
C LEU A 108 -0.33 1.57 -21.73
N ILE A 109 0.74 2.35 -21.57
CA ILE A 109 2.10 1.81 -21.39
C ILE A 109 2.23 1.11 -20.03
N ALA A 110 1.47 1.57 -19.03
CA ALA A 110 1.47 0.99 -17.70
C ALA A 110 0.43 -0.13 -17.60
N ASP A 111 0.71 -1.12 -16.75
CA ASP A 111 -0.22 -2.20 -16.45
C ASP A 111 -1.59 -1.65 -16.08
N SER A 112 -2.63 -2.20 -16.69
CA SER A 112 -4.04 -1.90 -16.44
C SER A 112 -4.77 -3.20 -16.13
N GLY A 113 -6.04 -3.10 -15.76
CA GLY A 113 -6.87 -4.25 -15.42
C GLY A 113 -7.02 -4.48 -13.92
N PRO A 114 -7.69 -5.56 -13.53
CA PRO A 114 -7.93 -5.89 -12.13
C PRO A 114 -6.63 -6.19 -11.40
N MET A 115 -6.48 -5.67 -10.18
CA MET A 115 -5.33 -5.94 -9.34
C MET A 115 -5.71 -6.13 -7.88
N VAL A 116 -4.93 -6.93 -7.18
CA VAL A 116 -4.92 -7.06 -5.72
C VAL A 116 -3.48 -7.26 -5.26
N TYR A 117 -3.08 -6.60 -4.19
CA TYR A 117 -1.72 -6.68 -3.65
C TYR A 117 -1.74 -6.70 -2.12
N ILE A 118 -1.06 -7.67 -1.51
CA ILE A 118 -0.87 -7.79 -0.06
C ILE A 118 0.38 -6.99 0.31
N ALA A 119 0.22 -5.97 1.14
CA ALA A 119 1.31 -5.20 1.70
C ALA A 119 1.69 -5.77 3.09
N ASN A 120 2.22 -6.99 3.09
CA ASN A 120 2.72 -7.72 4.26
C ASN A 120 3.71 -8.78 3.78
N GLU A 121 4.86 -8.90 4.40
CA GLU A 121 5.93 -9.80 3.97
C GLU A 121 5.98 -11.12 4.76
N MET A 122 5.08 -11.31 5.70
CA MET A 122 5.02 -12.49 6.56
C MET A 122 6.34 -12.78 7.28
N THR A 123 7.01 -11.72 7.75
CA THR A 123 8.23 -11.82 8.55
C THR A 123 7.92 -11.77 10.04
N PRO A 124 8.88 -12.10 10.94
CA PRO A 124 8.72 -11.92 12.39
C PRO A 124 8.44 -10.48 12.83
N PHE A 125 8.68 -9.51 11.95
CA PHE A 125 8.49 -8.07 12.20
C PHE A 125 7.26 -7.51 11.49
N SER A 126 6.55 -8.33 10.72
CA SER A 126 5.36 -7.92 10.01
C SER A 126 4.22 -7.58 10.99
N PRO A 127 3.42 -6.55 10.69
CA PRO A 127 2.24 -6.24 11.47
C PRO A 127 1.25 -7.40 11.49
N LYS A 128 0.49 -7.54 12.58
CA LYS A 128 -0.62 -8.50 12.69
C LYS A 128 -1.77 -8.17 11.77
N ASP A 129 -1.97 -6.89 11.53
CA ASP A 129 -2.93 -6.39 10.58
C ASP A 129 -2.36 -6.50 9.18
N VAL A 130 -3.15 -6.98 8.25
CA VAL A 130 -2.75 -7.13 6.86
C VAL A 130 -3.42 -6.06 6.01
N THR A 131 -2.58 -5.23 5.40
CA THR A 131 -3.03 -4.21 4.44
C THR A 131 -3.08 -4.80 3.03
N VAL A 132 -4.16 -4.50 2.31
CA VAL A 132 -4.36 -4.93 0.92
C VAL A 132 -4.78 -3.74 0.07
N TYR A 133 -4.19 -3.63 -1.11
CA TYR A 133 -4.58 -2.67 -2.15
C TYR A 133 -5.26 -3.40 -3.29
N SER A 134 -6.41 -2.87 -3.75
CA SER A 134 -7.15 -3.49 -4.84
C SER A 134 -8.06 -2.47 -5.53
N ASN A 135 -8.22 -2.60 -6.84
CA ASN A 135 -9.24 -1.88 -7.61
C ASN A 135 -10.47 -2.75 -7.92
N CYS A 136 -10.55 -3.95 -7.36
CA CYS A 136 -11.71 -4.83 -7.49
C CYS A 136 -12.89 -4.39 -6.60
N GLU A 137 -14.05 -5.00 -6.78
CA GLU A 137 -15.26 -4.69 -5.99
C GLU A 137 -15.21 -5.27 -4.58
N GLU A 138 -14.55 -6.41 -4.41
CA GLU A 138 -14.41 -7.13 -3.14
C GLU A 138 -13.03 -7.77 -3.05
N VAL A 139 -12.50 -7.88 -1.85
CA VAL A 139 -11.27 -8.61 -1.55
C VAL A 139 -11.55 -9.72 -0.56
N ARG A 140 -11.13 -10.92 -0.90
CA ARG A 140 -11.08 -12.07 0.02
C ARG A 140 -9.63 -12.33 0.39
N LEU A 141 -9.32 -12.27 1.70
CA LEU A 141 -8.01 -12.63 2.23
C LEU A 141 -8.10 -13.98 2.93
N THR A 142 -7.24 -14.90 2.53
CA THR A 142 -7.06 -16.20 3.19
C THR A 142 -5.70 -16.25 3.86
N PHE A 143 -5.67 -16.51 5.17
CA PHE A 143 -4.47 -16.91 5.88
C PHE A 143 -4.49 -18.42 6.09
N CYS A 144 -3.56 -19.13 5.47
CA CYS A 144 -3.39 -20.56 5.63
C CYS A 144 -2.24 -20.84 6.60
N LYS A 145 -2.56 -21.52 7.70
CA LYS A 145 -1.61 -21.92 8.71
C LYS A 145 -1.84 -23.38 9.06
N ASN A 146 -0.82 -24.24 8.89
CA ASN A 146 -0.91 -25.67 9.23
C ASN A 146 -2.19 -26.34 8.67
N GLY A 147 -2.59 -26.01 7.45
CA GLY A 147 -3.82 -26.49 6.83
C GLY A 147 -5.13 -25.83 7.31
N LYS A 148 -5.09 -24.88 8.23
CA LYS A 148 -6.25 -24.07 8.61
C LYS A 148 -6.32 -22.79 7.77
N GLN A 149 -7.49 -22.54 7.19
CA GLN A 149 -7.77 -21.30 6.44
C GLN A 149 -8.60 -20.35 7.28
N HIS A 150 -8.20 -19.10 7.31
CA HIS A 150 -8.96 -17.98 7.83
C HIS A 150 -9.38 -17.12 6.64
N ILE A 151 -10.68 -16.95 6.42
CA ILE A 151 -11.20 -16.22 5.26
C ILE A 151 -11.84 -14.93 5.76
N TYR A 152 -11.43 -13.83 5.16
CA TYR A 152 -11.94 -12.48 5.43
C TYR A 152 -12.58 -11.94 4.17
N HIS A 153 -13.79 -11.41 4.29
CA HIS A 153 -14.47 -10.69 3.23
C HIS A 153 -14.64 -9.24 3.64
N LYS A 154 -14.25 -8.34 2.77
CA LYS A 154 -14.41 -6.92 3.01
C LYS A 154 -14.80 -6.22 1.71
N PRO A 155 -16.06 -5.77 1.59
CA PRO A 155 -16.48 -4.92 0.48
C PRO A 155 -15.66 -3.63 0.46
N ILE A 156 -15.30 -3.17 -0.73
CA ILE A 156 -14.59 -1.92 -0.91
C ILE A 156 -15.60 -0.78 -0.84
N ASP A 157 -15.40 0.15 0.11
CA ASP A 157 -16.16 1.39 0.17
C ASP A 157 -15.59 2.40 -0.84
N LYS A 158 -16.39 2.74 -1.85
CA LYS A 158 -16.03 3.69 -2.90
C LYS A 158 -16.46 5.13 -2.60
N ALA A 159 -16.84 5.46 -1.38
CA ALA A 159 -17.32 6.80 -1.02
C ALA A 159 -16.22 7.89 -1.00
N GLY A 160 -14.97 7.52 -1.08
CA GLY A 160 -13.83 8.43 -1.09
C GLY A 160 -12.96 8.31 -2.33
N MET A 161 -11.66 8.14 -2.11
CA MET A 161 -10.72 7.77 -3.17
C MET A 161 -11.22 6.51 -3.91
N PRO A 162 -10.89 6.32 -5.20
CA PRO A 162 -11.47 5.24 -6.03
C PRO A 162 -11.36 3.85 -5.41
N SER A 163 -10.26 3.58 -4.73
CA SER A 163 -10.01 2.30 -4.07
C SER A 163 -9.36 2.56 -2.70
N PRO A 164 -10.17 2.70 -1.64
CA PRO A 164 -9.66 2.89 -0.28
C PRO A 164 -8.73 1.76 0.15
N VAL A 165 -7.78 2.10 1.02
CA VAL A 165 -6.89 1.12 1.64
C VAL A 165 -7.70 0.16 2.49
N ILE A 166 -7.49 -1.14 2.30
CA ILE A 166 -8.19 -2.19 3.03
C ILE A 166 -7.25 -2.74 4.10
N THR A 167 -7.71 -2.76 5.34
CA THR A 167 -6.97 -3.36 6.45
C THR A 167 -7.80 -4.47 7.09
N PHE A 168 -7.25 -5.67 7.12
CA PHE A 168 -7.78 -6.80 7.84
C PHE A 168 -7.08 -6.90 9.18
N SER A 169 -7.80 -6.67 10.27
CA SER A 169 -7.22 -6.62 11.62
C SER A 169 -7.04 -8.01 12.22
N ASP A 170 -5.98 -8.16 13.02
CA ASP A 170 -5.67 -9.37 13.80
C ASP A 170 -5.64 -10.68 12.97
N VAL A 171 -5.08 -10.62 11.76
CA VAL A 171 -4.98 -11.78 10.86
C VAL A 171 -4.06 -12.85 11.47
N PHE A 172 -2.95 -12.44 12.10
CA PHE A 172 -2.00 -13.35 12.74
C PHE A 172 -2.31 -13.50 14.23
N ASP A 173 -2.35 -14.74 14.70
CA ASP A 173 -2.48 -15.06 16.13
C ASP A 173 -1.12 -15.05 16.86
N PHE A 174 -1.18 -14.95 18.20
CA PHE A 174 0.02 -14.93 19.04
C PHE A 174 0.91 -16.17 18.84
N MET A 175 0.33 -17.32 18.58
CA MET A 175 1.10 -18.56 18.41
C MET A 175 1.89 -18.55 17.12
N TYR A 176 1.34 -17.97 16.06
CA TYR A 176 2.05 -17.79 14.80
C TYR A 176 3.22 -16.84 14.96
N ASP A 177 2.99 -15.67 15.56
CA ASP A 177 4.04 -14.68 15.83
C ASP A 177 5.18 -15.27 16.66
N LYS A 178 4.84 -16.04 17.71
CA LYS A 178 5.82 -16.70 18.55
C LYS A 178 6.64 -17.75 17.80
N GLN A 179 6.06 -18.43 16.84
CA GLN A 179 6.77 -19.42 16.01
C GLN A 179 7.69 -18.74 15.02
N LEU A 180 7.25 -17.67 14.36
CA LEU A 180 8.07 -16.85 13.48
C LEU A 180 9.27 -16.25 14.21
N SER A 181 9.05 -15.66 15.39
CA SER A 181 10.12 -15.05 16.20
C SER A 181 11.20 -16.05 16.65
N ARG A 182 10.88 -17.34 16.67
CA ARG A 182 11.83 -18.43 16.96
C ARG A 182 12.52 -19.01 15.72
N GLY A 183 12.37 -18.36 14.56
CA GLY A 183 12.95 -18.83 13.31
C GLY A 183 12.36 -20.13 12.78
N ARG A 184 11.22 -20.54 13.29
CA ARG A 184 10.53 -21.74 12.80
C ARG A 184 9.69 -21.36 11.58
N LYS A 185 10.25 -21.49 10.39
CA LYS A 185 9.45 -21.43 9.16
C LYS A 185 8.35 -22.49 9.21
N GLN A 186 7.13 -22.06 9.09
CA GLN A 186 6.04 -22.96 8.78
C GLN A 186 5.98 -23.07 7.25
N ALA A 187 6.48 -24.17 6.72
CA ALA A 187 6.62 -24.38 5.27
C ALA A 187 5.32 -24.20 4.47
N ASP A 188 4.16 -24.31 5.12
CA ASP A 188 2.85 -24.29 4.50
C ASP A 188 2.00 -23.06 4.86
N SER A 189 2.60 -22.05 5.51
CA SER A 189 1.87 -20.82 5.85
C SER A 189 1.96 -19.81 4.69
N TYR A 190 0.83 -19.23 4.33
CA TYR A 190 0.76 -18.18 3.32
C TYR A 190 -0.43 -17.25 3.52
N LEU A 191 -0.33 -16.07 2.97
CA LEU A 191 -1.44 -15.18 2.70
C LEU A 191 -1.81 -15.26 1.22
N LEU A 192 -3.10 -15.35 0.92
CA LEU A 192 -3.64 -15.26 -0.43
C LEU A 192 -4.73 -14.21 -0.45
N ALA A 193 -4.54 -13.16 -1.22
CA ALA A 193 -5.60 -12.20 -1.52
C ALA A 193 -6.18 -12.49 -2.90
N GLU A 194 -7.49 -12.45 -2.99
CA GLU A 194 -8.27 -12.60 -4.22
C GLU A 194 -9.14 -11.37 -4.39
N GLY A 195 -8.99 -10.69 -5.52
CA GLY A 195 -9.84 -9.59 -5.94
C GLY A 195 -11.02 -10.11 -6.74
N LEU A 196 -12.24 -9.70 -6.38
CA LEU A 196 -13.46 -10.17 -7.02
C LEU A 196 -14.20 -9.02 -7.71
N ILE A 197 -14.73 -9.32 -8.91
CA ILE A 197 -15.64 -8.46 -9.66
C ILE A 197 -16.84 -9.32 -10.05
N ALA A 198 -18.05 -8.83 -9.76
CA ALA A 198 -19.30 -9.58 -9.95
C ALA A 198 -19.25 -10.99 -9.34
N GLY A 199 -18.63 -11.13 -8.16
CA GLY A 199 -18.47 -12.39 -7.43
C GLY A 199 -17.48 -13.37 -8.02
N LYS A 200 -16.73 -13.00 -9.08
CA LYS A 200 -15.71 -13.84 -9.71
C LYS A 200 -14.32 -13.35 -9.35
N VAL A 201 -13.41 -14.27 -9.04
CA VAL A 201 -12.00 -13.96 -8.83
C VAL A 201 -11.35 -13.55 -10.16
N VAL A 202 -10.81 -12.34 -10.20
CA VAL A 202 -10.19 -11.75 -11.40
C VAL A 202 -8.71 -11.40 -11.20
N ALA A 203 -8.26 -11.31 -9.95
CA ALA A 203 -6.86 -11.05 -9.62
C ALA A 203 -6.48 -11.81 -8.34
N THR A 204 -5.21 -12.20 -8.22
CA THR A 204 -4.68 -12.89 -7.03
C THR A 204 -3.27 -12.41 -6.70
N HIS A 205 -2.96 -12.35 -5.40
CA HIS A 205 -1.60 -12.13 -4.91
C HIS A 205 -1.32 -13.04 -3.72
N LYS A 206 -0.15 -13.68 -3.70
CA LYS A 206 0.24 -14.63 -2.64
C LYS A 206 1.59 -14.24 -2.04
N VAL A 207 1.68 -14.30 -0.72
CA VAL A 207 2.89 -14.11 0.08
C VAL A 207 3.16 -15.38 0.89
N MET A 208 4.44 -15.80 0.99
CA MET A 208 4.88 -17.02 1.71
C MET A 208 6.12 -16.74 2.56
#